data_e20008935128379401d8bc3df2380d5c
#
_entry.id   e20008935128379401d8bc3df2380d5c
#
_cell.length_a   1.000
_cell.length_b   1.000
_cell.length_c   1.000
_cell.angle_alpha   90.00
_cell.angle_beta   90.00
_cell.angle_gamma   90.00
#
_symmetry.space_group_name_H-M   'P 1'
#
loop_
_entity.id
_entity.type
_entity.pdbx_description
1 polymer ?
#
loop_
_entity_poly.entity_id
_entity_poly.type
_entity_poly.pdbx_seq_one_letter_code
_entity_poly.pdbx_strand_id
1 'polypeptide(L)'
;MNFVSQNTPTLQLMDLANSRHHSILIEGPQGCGKTYLAKQYSAMLNVSDFEVVKCSVDTIRDAIDETCKIKNDVVICLENLDDGVLSASYTILKFLEEPLPNVYIVVTCRNLKKVPDTIISRSAVVSCGPPIDKDIEEFASSRNKQKFQSLSDSSIWKSVRSFKDAEYVLSMNDEQIKYFSQLDKMMSFSDIVSNIIWKLGHYEDNTEIPVGLVMQYIISKTNSKTVKRAAIRCMSDISLGRLAQHACLARFVFEAKYVE
;
A
#
# COMPACT_ATOMS: atom_id res chain seq x y z
N MET A 1 15.29 8.31 6.83
CA MET A 1 14.14 8.91 7.53
C MET A 1 13.65 7.90 8.54
N ASN A 2 13.42 8.32 9.77
CA ASN A 2 12.86 7.46 10.81
C ASN A 2 11.45 7.96 11.12
N PHE A 3 10.45 7.32 10.56
CA PHE A 3 9.06 7.65 10.81
C PHE A 3 8.63 7.13 12.19
N VAL A 4 7.90 7.95 12.95
CA VAL A 4 7.46 7.63 14.32
C VAL A 4 6.58 6.38 14.33
N SER A 5 5.66 6.24 13.37
CA SER A 5 4.80 5.05 13.22
C SER A 5 5.57 3.78 12.89
N GLN A 6 6.80 3.90 12.40
CA GLN A 6 7.67 2.77 12.02
C GLN A 6 8.80 2.51 13.02
N ASN A 7 8.87 3.21 14.15
CA ASN A 7 9.93 3.01 15.12
C ASN A 7 9.97 1.57 15.67
N THR A 8 8.83 1.04 16.10
CA THR A 8 8.75 -0.34 16.64
C THR A 8 9.11 -1.38 15.59
N PRO A 9 8.51 -1.40 14.37
CA PRO A 9 8.93 -2.36 13.34
C PRO A 9 10.38 -2.16 12.91
N THR A 10 10.91 -0.94 12.90
CA THR A 10 12.33 -0.69 12.57
C THR A 10 13.27 -1.30 13.62
N LEU A 11 12.95 -1.17 14.92
CA LEU A 11 13.73 -1.81 15.98
C LEU A 11 13.71 -3.33 15.89
N GLN A 12 12.52 -3.91 15.64
CA GLN A 12 12.40 -5.36 15.41
C GLN A 12 13.24 -5.83 14.21
N LEU A 13 13.20 -5.10 13.11
CA LEU A 13 14.02 -5.42 11.92
C LEU A 13 15.52 -5.30 12.20
N MET A 14 15.93 -4.37 13.04
CA MET A 14 17.33 -4.21 13.45
C MET A 14 17.83 -5.43 14.25
N ASP A 15 17.01 -5.94 15.19
CA ASP A 15 17.33 -7.16 15.95
C ASP A 15 17.40 -8.39 15.03
N LEU A 16 16.47 -8.49 14.08
CA LEU A 16 16.44 -9.56 13.08
C LEU A 16 17.63 -9.48 12.10
N ALA A 17 18.07 -8.27 11.74
CA ALA A 17 19.24 -8.07 10.91
C ALA A 17 20.54 -8.44 11.65
N ASN A 18 20.65 -8.08 12.95
CA ASN A 18 21.79 -8.48 13.78
C ASN A 18 21.93 -9.99 13.90
N SER A 19 20.80 -10.71 13.95
CA SER A 19 20.77 -12.18 13.95
C SER A 19 20.82 -12.81 12.55
N ARG A 20 20.91 -12.00 11.49
CA ARG A 20 20.88 -12.40 10.08
C ARG A 20 19.72 -13.35 9.76
N HIS A 21 18.51 -12.97 10.19
CA HIS A 21 17.33 -13.80 10.01
C HIS A 21 16.90 -13.88 8.55
N HIS A 22 16.81 -15.09 7.97
CA HIS A 22 16.59 -15.28 6.53
C HIS A 22 15.16 -15.05 6.05
N SER A 23 14.17 -15.11 6.94
CA SER A 23 12.75 -15.04 6.55
C SER A 23 11.97 -14.07 7.42
N ILE A 24 11.43 -13.02 6.83
CA ILE A 24 10.62 -12.01 7.52
C ILE A 24 9.28 -11.86 6.82
N LEU A 25 8.20 -11.76 7.59
CA LEU A 25 6.86 -11.46 7.12
C LEU A 25 6.40 -10.12 7.69
N ILE A 26 6.31 -9.11 6.83
CA ILE A 26 5.85 -7.76 7.21
C ILE A 26 4.35 -7.63 6.92
N GLU A 27 3.55 -7.50 7.97
CA GLU A 27 2.11 -7.27 7.87
C GLU A 27 1.78 -5.80 8.07
N GLY A 28 0.76 -5.32 7.36
CA GLY A 28 0.22 -3.98 7.59
C GLY A 28 -0.68 -3.48 6.46
N PRO A 29 -1.43 -2.39 6.69
CA PRO A 29 -2.36 -1.85 5.70
C PRO A 29 -1.65 -1.43 4.41
N GLN A 30 -2.44 -1.23 3.35
CA GLN A 30 -1.90 -0.74 2.09
C GLN A 30 -1.30 0.66 2.27
N GLY A 31 -0.12 0.90 1.68
CA GLY A 31 0.54 2.21 1.71
C GLY A 31 1.19 2.60 3.03
N CYS A 32 1.30 1.69 4.02
CA CYS A 32 1.98 1.97 5.30
C CYS A 32 3.53 1.90 5.23
N GLY A 33 4.11 1.51 4.10
CA GLY A 33 5.56 1.49 3.91
C GLY A 33 6.22 0.12 4.10
N LYS A 34 5.51 -1.00 3.92
CA LYS A 34 6.08 -2.36 4.06
C LYS A 34 7.31 -2.59 3.19
N THR A 35 7.22 -2.25 1.90
CA THR A 35 8.34 -2.37 0.95
C THR A 35 9.51 -1.46 1.34
N TYR A 36 9.23 -0.29 1.92
CA TYR A 36 10.26 0.60 2.47
C TYR A 36 10.96 -0.04 3.67
N LEU A 37 10.22 -0.67 4.58
CA LEU A 37 10.80 -1.43 5.71
C LEU A 37 11.64 -2.62 5.22
N ALA A 38 11.20 -3.33 4.19
CA ALA A 38 11.98 -4.40 3.55
C ALA A 38 13.31 -3.87 3.00
N LYS A 39 13.30 -2.69 2.36
CA LYS A 39 14.51 -2.04 1.88
C LYS A 39 15.42 -1.56 3.02
N GLN A 40 14.85 -1.08 4.13
CA GLN A 40 15.63 -0.77 5.32
C GLN A 40 16.30 -2.01 5.91
N TYR A 41 15.60 -3.15 5.93
CA TYR A 41 16.17 -4.42 6.37
C TYR A 41 17.39 -4.82 5.52
N SER A 42 17.31 -4.71 4.18
CA SER A 42 18.45 -4.91 3.29
C SER A 42 19.65 -4.03 3.65
N ALA A 43 19.39 -2.74 3.91
CA ALA A 43 20.43 -1.80 4.32
C ALA A 43 21.05 -2.15 5.69
N MET A 44 20.26 -2.63 6.64
CA MET A 44 20.74 -3.09 7.97
C MET A 44 21.60 -4.34 7.87
N LEU A 45 21.34 -5.22 6.91
CA LEU A 45 22.16 -6.39 6.59
C LEU A 45 23.45 -6.03 5.84
N ASN A 46 23.61 -4.78 5.38
CA ASN A 46 24.62 -4.34 4.42
C ASN A 46 24.55 -5.08 3.08
N VAL A 47 23.36 -5.42 2.63
CA VAL A 47 23.08 -6.06 1.35
C VAL A 47 22.66 -5.01 0.35
N SER A 48 23.39 -4.88 -0.77
CA SER A 48 23.10 -3.92 -1.84
C SER A 48 22.04 -4.43 -2.82
N ASP A 49 22.02 -5.74 -3.03
CA ASP A 49 21.13 -6.38 -3.99
C ASP A 49 19.75 -6.58 -3.37
N PHE A 50 18.80 -5.72 -3.78
CA PHE A 50 17.43 -5.72 -3.30
C PHE A 50 16.47 -5.78 -4.48
N GLU A 51 15.69 -6.84 -4.54
CA GLU A 51 14.71 -7.07 -5.59
C GLU A 51 13.29 -7.09 -5.05
N VAL A 52 12.35 -6.48 -5.79
CA VAL A 52 10.93 -6.50 -5.48
C VAL A 52 10.19 -7.35 -6.51
N VAL A 53 9.57 -8.41 -6.04
CA VAL A 53 8.92 -9.42 -6.89
C VAL A 53 7.43 -9.52 -6.54
N LYS A 54 6.57 -9.56 -7.56
CA LYS A 54 5.14 -9.84 -7.36
C LYS A 54 4.95 -11.32 -7.02
N CYS A 55 4.02 -11.63 -6.12
CA CYS A 55 3.71 -13.00 -5.71
C CYS A 55 2.96 -13.78 -6.80
N SER A 56 3.66 -14.24 -7.82
CA SER A 56 3.20 -15.29 -8.74
C SER A 56 4.19 -16.46 -8.76
N VAL A 57 3.74 -17.64 -9.18
CA VAL A 57 4.60 -18.84 -9.21
C VAL A 57 5.83 -18.64 -10.09
N ASP A 58 5.61 -18.06 -11.28
CA ASP A 58 6.67 -17.88 -12.27
C ASP A 58 7.67 -16.83 -11.81
N THR A 59 7.21 -15.66 -11.35
CA THR A 59 8.10 -14.58 -10.88
C THR A 59 8.93 -14.98 -9.66
N ILE A 60 8.37 -15.80 -8.75
CA ILE A 60 9.09 -16.31 -7.58
C ILE A 60 10.16 -17.31 -8.02
N ARG A 61 9.85 -18.22 -8.95
CA ARG A 61 10.83 -19.18 -9.47
C ARG A 61 11.98 -18.48 -10.19
N ASP A 62 11.64 -17.56 -11.08
CA ASP A 62 12.63 -16.80 -11.85
C ASP A 62 13.59 -16.03 -10.92
N ALA A 63 13.04 -15.31 -9.92
CA ALA A 63 13.86 -14.58 -8.95
C ALA A 63 14.79 -15.50 -8.15
N ILE A 64 14.33 -16.68 -7.76
CA ILE A 64 15.13 -17.64 -7.02
C ILE A 64 16.18 -18.31 -7.93
N ASP A 65 15.82 -18.68 -9.15
CA ASP A 65 16.76 -19.26 -10.12
C ASP A 65 17.86 -18.26 -10.51
N GLU A 66 17.55 -16.97 -10.56
CA GLU A 66 18.54 -15.90 -10.74
C GLU A 66 19.46 -15.78 -9.53
N THR A 67 18.92 -15.81 -8.32
CA THR A 67 19.72 -15.71 -7.09
C THR A 67 20.64 -16.90 -6.88
N CYS A 68 20.29 -18.10 -7.34
CA CYS A 68 21.16 -19.26 -7.32
C CYS A 68 22.46 -19.06 -8.13
N LYS A 69 22.48 -18.12 -9.08
CA LYS A 69 23.63 -17.77 -9.91
C LYS A 69 24.51 -16.69 -9.29
N ILE A 70 23.97 -15.96 -8.30
CA ILE A 70 24.65 -14.84 -7.63
C ILE A 70 25.37 -15.38 -6.39
N LYS A 71 26.62 -14.96 -6.21
CA LYS A 71 27.42 -15.33 -5.03
C LYS A 71 27.29 -14.35 -3.87
N ASN A 72 26.72 -13.17 -4.14
CA ASN A 72 26.56 -12.12 -3.15
C ASN A 72 25.26 -12.31 -2.36
N ASP A 73 25.19 -11.69 -1.20
CA ASP A 73 23.96 -11.62 -0.42
C ASP A 73 22.89 -10.82 -1.18
N VAL A 74 21.65 -11.30 -1.19
CA VAL A 74 20.50 -10.67 -1.85
C VAL A 74 19.29 -10.70 -0.95
N VAL A 75 18.48 -9.63 -0.98
CA VAL A 75 17.17 -9.57 -0.33
C VAL A 75 16.08 -9.56 -1.40
N ILE A 76 15.22 -10.55 -1.36
CA ILE A 76 14.04 -10.66 -2.23
C ILE A 76 12.81 -10.24 -1.43
N CYS A 77 12.14 -9.18 -1.87
CA CYS A 77 10.88 -8.70 -1.30
C CYS A 77 9.69 -9.18 -2.13
N LEU A 78 8.93 -10.14 -1.59
CA LEU A 78 7.73 -10.69 -2.20
C LEU A 78 6.52 -9.86 -1.79
N GLU A 79 5.91 -9.12 -2.73
CA GLU A 79 4.84 -8.17 -2.42
C GLU A 79 3.46 -8.82 -2.40
N ASN A 80 2.70 -8.51 -1.34
CA ASN A 80 1.27 -8.81 -1.19
C ASN A 80 0.94 -10.30 -1.38
N LEU A 81 1.56 -11.17 -0.57
CA LEU A 81 1.31 -12.62 -0.62
C LEU A 81 -0.17 -12.97 -0.46
N ASP A 82 -0.92 -12.18 0.30
CA ASP A 82 -2.36 -12.36 0.53
C ASP A 82 -3.25 -12.03 -0.70
N ASP A 83 -2.69 -11.46 -1.76
CA ASP A 83 -3.33 -11.28 -3.07
C ASP A 83 -2.95 -12.40 -4.04
N GLY A 84 -1.91 -13.16 -3.74
CA GLY A 84 -1.41 -14.23 -4.58
C GLY A 84 -2.28 -15.49 -4.54
N VAL A 85 -2.10 -16.36 -5.54
CA VAL A 85 -2.71 -17.69 -5.55
C VAL A 85 -1.99 -18.61 -4.55
N LEU A 86 -2.72 -19.55 -3.95
CA LEU A 86 -2.17 -20.54 -3.01
C LEU A 86 -0.92 -21.28 -3.53
N SER A 87 -0.85 -21.52 -4.85
CA SER A 87 0.32 -22.11 -5.49
C SER A 87 1.61 -21.31 -5.32
N ALA A 88 1.54 -19.97 -5.30
CA ALA A 88 2.67 -19.12 -5.03
C ALA A 88 3.20 -19.32 -3.60
N SER A 89 2.30 -19.49 -2.63
CA SER A 89 2.66 -19.80 -1.23
C SER A 89 3.43 -21.11 -1.11
N TYR A 90 3.03 -22.15 -1.83
CA TYR A 90 3.75 -23.43 -1.84
C TYR A 90 5.16 -23.34 -2.46
N THR A 91 5.31 -22.49 -3.48
CA THR A 91 6.63 -22.26 -4.09
C THR A 91 7.62 -21.65 -3.11
N ILE A 92 7.16 -20.73 -2.26
CA ILE A 92 8.00 -20.05 -1.25
C ILE A 92 8.41 -21.03 -0.13
N LEU A 93 7.54 -21.96 0.27
CA LEU A 93 7.76 -22.83 1.43
C LEU A 93 9.10 -23.57 1.36
N LYS A 94 9.46 -24.11 0.20
CA LYS A 94 10.73 -24.83 0.01
C LYS A 94 11.94 -23.96 0.40
N PHE A 95 11.91 -22.67 0.07
CA PHE A 95 13.00 -21.73 0.35
C PHE A 95 12.98 -21.21 1.78
N LEU A 96 11.81 -21.24 2.44
CA LEU A 96 11.70 -20.92 3.86
C LEU A 96 12.18 -22.09 4.74
N GLU A 97 12.05 -23.33 4.25
CA GLU A 97 12.50 -24.53 4.96
C GLU A 97 14.02 -24.73 4.83
N GLU A 98 14.55 -24.51 3.64
CA GLU A 98 15.98 -24.68 3.33
C GLU A 98 16.52 -23.38 2.68
N PRO A 99 16.69 -22.30 3.46
CA PRO A 99 17.15 -21.04 2.93
C PRO A 99 18.60 -21.14 2.40
N LEU A 100 18.83 -20.56 1.23
CA LEU A 100 20.17 -20.41 0.71
C LEU A 100 20.96 -19.42 1.60
N PRO A 101 22.25 -19.70 1.90
CA PRO A 101 23.01 -18.89 2.87
C PRO A 101 23.10 -17.41 2.55
N ASN A 102 23.02 -17.05 1.28
CA ASN A 102 23.13 -15.68 0.77
C ASN A 102 21.77 -15.06 0.39
N VAL A 103 20.63 -15.73 0.65
CA VAL A 103 19.29 -15.24 0.27
C VAL A 103 18.48 -14.92 1.51
N TYR A 104 17.96 -13.70 1.55
CA TYR A 104 17.03 -13.21 2.57
C TYR A 104 15.68 -12.96 1.92
N ILE A 105 14.62 -13.53 2.47
CA ILE A 105 13.26 -13.42 1.95
C ILE A 105 12.45 -12.52 2.86
N VAL A 106 11.94 -11.42 2.32
CA VAL A 106 10.98 -10.55 3.00
C VAL A 106 9.65 -10.67 2.29
N VAL A 107 8.66 -11.22 2.97
CA VAL A 107 7.30 -11.33 2.45
C VAL A 107 6.46 -10.19 3.00
N THR A 108 5.64 -9.56 2.19
CA THR A 108 4.67 -8.56 2.67
C THR A 108 3.24 -9.06 2.50
N CYS A 109 2.37 -8.72 3.45
CA CYS A 109 0.94 -8.98 3.36
C CYS A 109 0.13 -7.84 4.00
N ARG A 110 -1.16 -7.79 3.68
CA ARG A 110 -2.10 -6.86 4.33
C ARG A 110 -2.86 -7.52 5.46
N ASN A 111 -3.02 -8.84 5.39
CA ASN A 111 -3.83 -9.60 6.34
C ASN A 111 -3.22 -10.98 6.58
N LEU A 112 -2.66 -11.18 7.77
CA LEU A 112 -2.08 -12.47 8.19
C LEU A 112 -3.06 -13.64 8.09
N LYS A 113 -4.37 -13.41 8.28
CA LYS A 113 -5.39 -14.48 8.19
C LYS A 113 -5.53 -15.09 6.79
N LYS A 114 -4.98 -14.44 5.77
CA LYS A 114 -4.95 -14.95 4.39
C LYS A 114 -3.62 -15.63 4.04
N VAL A 115 -2.63 -15.53 4.91
CA VAL A 115 -1.33 -16.17 4.74
C VAL A 115 -1.37 -17.56 5.37
N PRO A 116 -0.90 -18.61 4.69
CA PRO A 116 -0.85 -19.95 5.26
C PRO A 116 -0.02 -20.01 6.56
N ASP A 117 -0.50 -20.73 7.57
CA ASP A 117 0.18 -20.90 8.86
C ASP A 117 1.59 -21.48 8.69
N THR A 118 1.79 -22.29 7.65
CA THR A 118 3.10 -22.86 7.31
C THR A 118 4.15 -21.81 6.94
N ILE A 119 3.75 -20.67 6.37
CA ILE A 119 4.64 -19.53 6.10
C ILE A 119 4.84 -18.72 7.38
N ILE A 120 3.75 -18.44 8.11
CA ILE A 120 3.81 -17.67 9.35
C ILE A 120 4.75 -18.32 10.36
N SER A 121 4.68 -19.66 10.51
CA SER A 121 5.52 -20.41 11.47
C SER A 121 7.01 -20.43 11.11
N ARG A 122 7.37 -20.11 9.87
CA ARG A 122 8.75 -20.10 9.36
C ARG A 122 9.32 -18.70 9.15
N SER A 123 8.55 -17.67 9.47
CA SER A 123 8.95 -16.28 9.26
C SER A 123 8.86 -15.49 10.58
N ALA A 124 9.78 -14.58 10.79
CA ALA A 124 9.63 -13.60 11.86
C ALA A 124 8.60 -12.55 11.43
N VAL A 125 7.52 -12.43 12.20
CA VAL A 125 6.42 -11.51 11.88
C VAL A 125 6.71 -10.12 12.45
N VAL A 126 6.66 -9.11 11.58
CA VAL A 126 6.80 -7.70 11.92
C VAL A 126 5.53 -6.96 11.52
N SER A 127 4.85 -6.33 12.48
CA SER A 127 3.62 -5.59 12.21
C SER A 127 3.90 -4.11 11.98
N CYS A 128 3.43 -3.59 10.84
CA CYS A 128 3.55 -2.20 10.44
C CYS A 128 2.17 -1.53 10.53
N GLY A 129 2.00 -0.59 11.46
CA GLY A 129 0.77 0.20 11.61
C GLY A 129 0.56 1.21 10.47
N PRO A 130 -0.63 1.85 10.40
CA PRO A 130 -0.85 2.96 9.49
C PRO A 130 0.07 4.13 9.85
N PRO A 131 0.55 4.91 8.87
CA PRO A 131 1.35 6.09 9.16
C PRO A 131 0.51 7.16 9.87
N ILE A 132 1.14 7.96 10.72
CA ILE A 132 0.53 9.15 11.32
C ILE A 132 0.70 10.35 10.39
N ASP A 133 -0.14 11.38 10.55
CA ASP A 133 -0.11 12.57 9.69
C ASP A 133 1.28 13.22 9.62
N LYS A 134 1.99 13.29 10.75
CA LYS A 134 3.35 13.84 10.83
C LYS A 134 4.34 13.07 9.94
N ASP A 135 4.27 11.74 9.91
CA ASP A 135 5.15 10.91 9.08
C ASP A 135 4.85 11.13 7.59
N ILE A 136 3.58 11.30 7.25
CA ILE A 136 3.13 11.58 5.87
C ILE A 136 3.65 12.94 5.41
N GLU A 137 3.58 13.96 6.26
CA GLU A 137 4.09 15.31 5.98
C GLU A 137 5.62 15.32 5.83
N GLU A 138 6.34 14.62 6.70
CA GLU A 138 7.79 14.47 6.62
C GLU A 138 8.20 13.76 5.33
N PHE A 139 7.51 12.68 4.97
CA PHE A 139 7.71 11.96 3.72
C PHE A 139 7.48 12.89 2.52
N ALA A 140 6.37 13.62 2.49
CA ALA A 140 6.02 14.52 1.41
C ALA A 140 7.04 15.66 1.24
N SER A 141 7.44 16.28 2.36
CA SER A 141 8.45 17.35 2.38
C SER A 141 9.79 16.88 1.83
N SER A 142 10.16 15.63 2.11
CA SER A 142 11.40 15.03 1.61
C SER A 142 11.37 14.72 0.12
N ARG A 143 10.19 14.36 -0.41
CA ARG A 143 10.01 14.02 -1.82
C ARG A 143 9.93 15.26 -2.70
N ASN A 144 9.07 16.21 -2.35
CA ASN A 144 8.92 17.47 -3.07
C ASN A 144 8.37 18.56 -2.14
N LYS A 145 9.27 19.30 -1.50
CA LYS A 145 8.93 20.35 -0.53
C LYS A 145 8.07 21.46 -1.12
N GLN A 146 8.38 21.90 -2.33
CA GLN A 146 7.64 23.00 -2.98
C GLN A 146 6.19 22.60 -3.27
N LYS A 147 6.00 21.41 -3.86
CA LYS A 147 4.68 20.90 -4.19
C LYS A 147 3.86 20.57 -2.94
N PHE A 148 4.49 20.00 -1.92
CA PHE A 148 3.86 19.78 -0.62
C PHE A 148 3.34 21.10 -0.03
N GLN A 149 4.17 22.15 0.03
CA GLN A 149 3.76 23.47 0.56
C GLN A 149 2.59 24.08 -0.22
N SER A 150 2.50 23.86 -1.53
CA SER A 150 1.39 24.36 -2.34
C SER A 150 0.08 23.59 -2.13
N LEU A 151 0.14 22.34 -1.67
CA LEU A 151 -1.01 21.46 -1.54
C LEU A 151 -1.44 21.20 -0.09
N SER A 152 -0.61 21.50 0.91
CA SER A 152 -0.81 21.17 2.33
C SER A 152 -2.16 21.62 2.89
N ASP A 153 -2.66 22.77 2.44
CA ASP A 153 -3.96 23.31 2.88
C ASP A 153 -5.15 22.83 2.04
N SER A 154 -4.88 22.14 0.93
CA SER A 154 -5.94 21.67 0.02
C SER A 154 -6.77 20.54 0.66
N SER A 155 -8.03 20.45 0.24
CA SER A 155 -8.90 19.35 0.72
C SER A 155 -8.46 17.98 0.26
N ILE A 156 -7.79 17.89 -0.90
CA ILE A 156 -7.22 16.62 -1.36
C ILE A 156 -6.08 16.17 -0.45
N TRP A 157 -5.22 17.10 0.02
CA TRP A 157 -4.17 16.76 0.96
C TRP A 157 -4.73 16.29 2.31
N LYS A 158 -5.76 16.95 2.80
CA LYS A 158 -6.48 16.54 4.03
C LYS A 158 -7.12 15.16 3.94
N SER A 159 -7.20 14.60 2.76
CA SER A 159 -7.73 13.24 2.50
C SER A 159 -6.64 12.16 2.45
N VAL A 160 -5.38 12.54 2.43
CA VAL A 160 -4.22 11.63 2.44
C VAL A 160 -4.16 10.87 3.77
N ARG A 161 -4.01 9.52 3.71
CA ARG A 161 -3.94 8.65 4.89
C ARG A 161 -2.82 7.62 4.81
N SER A 162 -2.06 7.62 3.69
CA SER A 162 -0.96 6.69 3.49
C SER A 162 0.18 7.34 2.72
N PHE A 163 1.37 6.76 2.80
CA PHE A 163 2.51 7.21 1.98
C PHE A 163 2.23 7.09 0.48
N LYS A 164 1.46 6.06 0.08
CA LYS A 164 1.06 5.88 -1.32
C LYS A 164 0.13 6.99 -1.79
N ASP A 165 -0.82 7.41 -0.96
CA ASP A 165 -1.69 8.54 -1.28
C ASP A 165 -0.89 9.84 -1.40
N ALA A 166 0.06 10.07 -0.48
CA ALA A 166 0.95 11.23 -0.54
C ALA A 166 1.78 11.26 -1.83
N GLU A 167 2.36 10.13 -2.20
CA GLU A 167 3.14 10.00 -3.44
C GLU A 167 2.27 10.29 -4.67
N TYR A 168 1.05 9.77 -4.69
CA TYR A 168 0.11 10.05 -5.77
C TYR A 168 -0.25 11.54 -5.83
N VAL A 169 -0.61 12.18 -4.71
CA VAL A 169 -0.95 13.61 -4.69
C VAL A 169 0.23 14.48 -5.12
N LEU A 170 1.45 14.11 -4.74
CA LEU A 170 2.66 14.80 -5.19
C LEU A 170 2.97 14.55 -6.68
N SER A 171 2.52 13.46 -7.27
CA SER A 171 2.69 13.17 -8.70
C SER A 171 1.63 13.82 -9.60
N MET A 172 0.51 14.31 -9.04
CA MET A 172 -0.58 14.94 -9.79
C MET A 172 -0.07 16.06 -10.71
N ASN A 173 -0.63 16.13 -11.91
CA ASN A 173 -0.44 17.26 -12.81
C ASN A 173 -1.38 18.42 -12.46
N ASP A 174 -1.16 19.59 -13.10
CA ASP A 174 -1.95 20.80 -12.83
C ASP A 174 -3.44 20.62 -13.17
N GLU A 175 -3.77 19.80 -14.17
CA GLU A 175 -5.16 19.50 -14.54
C GLU A 175 -5.87 18.70 -13.46
N GLN A 176 -5.20 17.71 -12.87
CA GLN A 176 -5.74 16.91 -11.76
C GLN A 176 -5.94 17.78 -10.51
N ILE A 177 -4.97 18.64 -10.18
CA ILE A 177 -5.09 19.58 -9.06
C ILE A 177 -6.25 20.54 -9.26
N LYS A 178 -6.36 21.10 -10.50
CA LYS A 178 -7.47 21.99 -10.87
C LYS A 178 -8.83 21.29 -10.77
N TYR A 179 -8.89 20.03 -11.15
CA TYR A 179 -10.10 19.23 -11.05
C TYR A 179 -10.60 19.13 -9.59
N PHE A 180 -9.73 18.74 -8.64
CA PHE A 180 -10.11 18.69 -7.23
C PHE A 180 -10.49 20.07 -6.67
N SER A 181 -9.83 21.14 -7.12
CA SER A 181 -10.19 22.51 -6.77
C SER A 181 -11.57 22.92 -7.32
N GLN A 182 -11.98 22.37 -8.45
CA GLN A 182 -13.34 22.57 -9.01
C GLN A 182 -14.39 21.79 -8.20
N LEU A 183 -14.09 20.55 -7.80
CA LEU A 183 -14.96 19.77 -6.93
C LEU A 183 -15.21 20.48 -5.59
N ASP A 184 -14.19 21.15 -5.05
CA ASP A 184 -14.30 21.91 -3.80
C ASP A 184 -15.29 23.10 -3.89
N LYS A 185 -15.55 23.60 -5.10
CA LYS A 185 -16.48 24.71 -5.35
C LYS A 185 -17.91 24.24 -5.63
N MET A 186 -18.13 22.94 -5.82
CA MET A 186 -19.47 22.40 -6.06
C MET A 186 -20.30 22.46 -4.77
N MET A 187 -21.53 22.99 -4.89
CA MET A 187 -22.41 23.17 -3.74
C MET A 187 -23.16 21.89 -3.34
N SER A 188 -23.44 21.03 -4.31
CA SER A 188 -24.18 19.79 -4.09
C SER A 188 -23.25 18.59 -3.94
N PHE A 189 -23.44 17.80 -2.87
CA PHE A 189 -22.71 16.56 -2.66
C PHE A 189 -23.01 15.55 -3.77
N SER A 190 -24.28 15.49 -4.24
CA SER A 190 -24.71 14.63 -5.35
C SER A 190 -23.91 14.91 -6.64
N ASP A 191 -23.65 16.19 -6.94
CA ASP A 191 -22.88 16.60 -8.11
C ASP A 191 -21.40 16.19 -7.97
N ILE A 192 -20.83 16.32 -6.77
CA ILE A 192 -19.47 15.87 -6.47
C ILE A 192 -19.34 14.37 -6.75
N VAL A 193 -20.24 13.57 -6.17
CA VAL A 193 -20.24 12.11 -6.32
C VAL A 193 -20.42 11.70 -7.77
N SER A 194 -21.42 12.28 -8.47
CA SER A 194 -21.70 11.97 -9.86
C SER A 194 -20.52 12.31 -10.79
N ASN A 195 -19.86 13.45 -10.56
CA ASN A 195 -18.71 13.88 -11.35
C ASN A 195 -17.47 13.00 -11.14
N ILE A 196 -17.20 12.63 -9.88
CA ILE A 196 -16.10 11.72 -9.54
C ILE A 196 -16.31 10.34 -10.20
N ILE A 197 -17.53 9.80 -10.13
CA ILE A 197 -17.85 8.49 -10.69
C ILE A 197 -17.78 8.49 -12.21
N TRP A 198 -18.32 9.53 -12.84
CA TRP A 198 -18.21 9.66 -14.29
C TRP A 198 -16.75 9.66 -14.73
N LYS A 199 -15.88 10.38 -14.03
CA LYS A 199 -14.47 10.44 -14.31
C LYS A 199 -13.75 9.11 -14.07
N LEU A 200 -14.04 8.41 -12.96
CA LEU A 200 -13.49 7.09 -12.65
C LEU A 200 -13.93 5.99 -13.64
N GLY A 201 -15.12 6.15 -14.26
CA GLY A 201 -15.65 5.21 -15.25
C GLY A 201 -15.14 5.43 -16.69
N HIS A 202 -14.54 6.59 -17.00
CA HIS A 202 -14.14 6.97 -18.35
C HIS A 202 -12.62 7.17 -18.53
N TYR A 203 -11.81 6.79 -17.53
CA TYR A 203 -10.35 6.83 -17.65
C TYR A 203 -9.85 5.62 -18.45
N GLU A 204 -9.66 5.79 -19.75
CA GLU A 204 -8.96 4.84 -20.64
C GLU A 204 -7.43 4.96 -20.55
N ASP A 205 -6.89 6.02 -19.96
CA ASP A 205 -5.46 6.28 -19.84
C ASP A 205 -4.97 6.16 -18.38
N ASN A 206 -4.06 5.26 -18.14
CA ASN A 206 -3.05 4.95 -17.10
C ASN A 206 -2.88 5.85 -15.85
N THR A 207 -3.75 6.80 -15.57
CA THR A 207 -3.76 7.62 -14.34
C THR A 207 -4.87 7.17 -13.40
N GLU A 208 -4.75 5.94 -12.88
CA GLU A 208 -5.68 5.43 -11.87
C GLU A 208 -5.62 6.31 -10.62
N ILE A 209 -6.65 7.16 -10.46
CA ILE A 209 -6.86 7.85 -9.18
C ILE A 209 -7.12 6.78 -8.12
N PRO A 210 -6.34 6.71 -7.03
CA PRO A 210 -6.57 5.72 -5.99
C PRO A 210 -7.97 5.86 -5.40
N VAL A 211 -8.81 4.83 -5.55
CA VAL A 211 -10.20 4.88 -5.06
C VAL A 211 -10.24 5.16 -3.55
N GLY A 212 -9.25 4.64 -2.80
CA GLY A 212 -9.12 4.93 -1.37
C GLY A 212 -9.03 6.43 -1.08
N LEU A 213 -8.19 7.15 -1.83
CA LEU A 213 -8.04 8.60 -1.71
C LEU A 213 -9.34 9.35 -2.03
N VAL A 214 -10.04 8.93 -3.10
CA VAL A 214 -11.33 9.51 -3.50
C VAL A 214 -12.39 9.28 -2.43
N MET A 215 -12.46 8.07 -1.85
CA MET A 215 -13.40 7.78 -0.76
C MET A 215 -13.09 8.59 0.49
N GLN A 216 -11.83 8.80 0.83
CA GLN A 216 -11.42 9.68 1.94
C GLN A 216 -11.79 11.14 1.66
N TYR A 217 -11.61 11.60 0.43
CA TYR A 217 -12.06 12.93 0.02
C TYR A 217 -13.57 13.09 0.18
N ILE A 218 -14.38 12.12 -0.27
CA ILE A 218 -15.83 12.11 -0.11
C ILE A 218 -16.21 12.12 1.39
N ILE A 219 -15.57 11.31 2.23
CA ILE A 219 -15.79 11.27 3.67
C ILE A 219 -15.54 12.64 4.31
N SER A 220 -14.54 13.37 3.84
CA SER A 220 -14.19 14.70 4.35
C SER A 220 -15.23 15.77 3.99
N LYS A 221 -16.00 15.56 2.90
CA LYS A 221 -16.97 16.52 2.36
C LYS A 221 -18.40 16.30 2.85
N THR A 222 -18.74 15.10 3.30
CA THR A 222 -20.12 14.77 3.73
C THR A 222 -20.29 14.78 5.24
N ASN A 223 -21.46 15.23 5.71
CA ASN A 223 -21.90 15.06 7.09
C ASN A 223 -22.78 13.81 7.28
N SER A 224 -23.26 13.20 6.19
CA SER A 224 -24.12 12.01 6.23
C SER A 224 -23.38 10.80 6.78
N LYS A 225 -23.87 10.24 7.90
CA LYS A 225 -23.33 9.01 8.49
C LYS A 225 -23.45 7.81 7.55
N THR A 226 -24.50 7.76 6.74
CA THR A 226 -24.75 6.65 5.81
C THR A 226 -23.77 6.69 4.66
N VAL A 227 -23.52 7.86 4.06
CA VAL A 227 -22.51 8.02 3.01
C VAL A 227 -21.10 7.68 3.53
N LYS A 228 -20.76 8.13 4.75
CA LYS A 228 -19.48 7.76 5.37
C LYS A 228 -19.33 6.25 5.54
N ARG A 229 -20.38 5.57 6.00
CA ARG A 229 -20.39 4.09 6.15
C ARG A 229 -20.23 3.39 4.80
N ALA A 230 -20.94 3.86 3.76
CA ALA A 230 -20.86 3.31 2.42
C ALA A 230 -19.43 3.47 1.84
N ALA A 231 -18.81 4.63 2.00
CA ALA A 231 -17.44 4.88 1.56
C ALA A 231 -16.41 4.00 2.30
N ILE A 232 -16.55 3.87 3.63
CA ILE A 232 -15.68 2.98 4.43
C ILE A 232 -15.84 1.52 3.98
N ARG A 233 -17.08 1.08 3.71
CA ARG A 233 -17.37 -0.26 3.21
C ARG A 233 -16.74 -0.48 1.84
N CYS A 234 -16.86 0.48 0.92
CA CYS A 234 -16.22 0.43 -0.40
C CYS A 234 -14.70 0.25 -0.28
N MET A 235 -14.03 1.05 0.55
CA MET A 235 -12.59 0.90 0.80
C MET A 235 -12.24 -0.46 1.38
N SER A 236 -13.03 -0.96 2.34
CA SER A 236 -12.81 -2.27 2.97
C SER A 236 -12.97 -3.41 1.96
N ASP A 237 -13.99 -3.38 1.11
CA ASP A 237 -14.24 -4.42 0.11
C ASP A 237 -13.14 -4.46 -0.95
N ILE A 238 -12.62 -3.29 -1.36
CA ILE A 238 -11.45 -3.20 -2.26
C ILE A 238 -10.19 -3.72 -1.57
N SER A 239 -9.93 -3.28 -0.33
CA SER A 239 -8.71 -3.68 0.40
C SER A 239 -8.67 -5.18 0.71
N LEU A 240 -9.82 -5.80 0.90
CA LEU A 240 -9.96 -7.23 1.17
C LEU A 240 -10.10 -8.07 -0.11
N GLY A 241 -10.12 -7.44 -1.28
CA GLY A 241 -10.30 -8.12 -2.57
C GLY A 241 -11.63 -8.88 -2.69
N ARG A 242 -12.69 -8.43 -1.99
CA ARG A 242 -14.00 -9.08 -2.00
C ARG A 242 -14.76 -8.87 -3.29
N LEU A 243 -14.61 -7.70 -3.89
CA LEU A 243 -15.27 -7.29 -5.13
C LEU A 243 -14.28 -6.56 -6.03
N ALA A 244 -14.50 -6.63 -7.33
CA ALA A 244 -13.77 -5.80 -8.28
C ALA A 244 -14.02 -4.31 -8.00
N GLN A 245 -13.03 -3.46 -8.25
CA GLN A 245 -13.06 -2.02 -7.96
C GLN A 245 -14.32 -1.35 -8.53
N HIS A 246 -14.69 -1.66 -9.78
CA HIS A 246 -15.90 -1.10 -10.41
C HIS A 246 -17.19 -1.50 -9.71
N ALA A 247 -17.28 -2.74 -9.21
CA ALA A 247 -18.45 -3.21 -8.46
C ALA A 247 -18.58 -2.51 -7.09
N CYS A 248 -17.44 -2.26 -6.42
CA CYS A 248 -17.42 -1.50 -5.18
C CYS A 248 -17.90 -0.05 -5.38
N LEU A 249 -17.44 0.58 -6.45
CA LEU A 249 -17.87 1.94 -6.83
C LEU A 249 -19.35 1.99 -7.19
N ALA A 250 -19.83 1.08 -8.02
CA ALA A 250 -21.25 1.02 -8.40
C ALA A 250 -22.16 0.85 -7.17
N ARG A 251 -21.78 -0.02 -6.24
CA ARG A 251 -22.48 -0.21 -4.98
C ARG A 251 -22.46 1.04 -4.10
N PHE A 252 -21.32 1.70 -3.98
CA PHE A 252 -21.20 2.96 -3.25
C PHE A 252 -22.14 4.02 -3.80
N VAL A 253 -22.22 4.18 -5.14
CA VAL A 253 -23.14 5.12 -5.80
C VAL A 253 -24.57 4.83 -5.46
N PHE A 254 -24.95 3.55 -5.55
CA PHE A 254 -26.30 3.12 -5.24
C PHE A 254 -26.66 3.46 -3.78
N GLU A 255 -25.80 3.07 -2.83
CA GLU A 255 -26.00 3.36 -1.41
C GLU A 255 -26.01 4.87 -1.10
N ALA A 256 -25.21 5.68 -1.80
CA ALA A 256 -25.13 7.13 -1.60
C ALA A 256 -26.35 7.90 -2.17
N LYS A 257 -26.92 7.44 -3.30
CA LYS A 257 -28.09 8.11 -3.95
C LYS A 257 -29.42 7.87 -3.25
N TYR A 258 -29.58 6.76 -2.53
CA TYR A 258 -30.86 6.43 -1.88
C TYR A 258 -30.98 6.93 -0.45
N VAL A 259 -30.09 7.84 -0.02
CA VAL A 259 -30.01 8.33 1.37
C VAL A 259 -30.29 9.84 1.46
N GLU A 260 -30.46 10.52 0.33
CA GLU A 260 -31.05 11.85 0.27
C GLU A 260 -32.58 11.70 0.03
#